data_1223ebfb56b50acb0e85b39a88a476c0
#
_entry.id   1223ebfb56b50acb0e85b39a88a476c0
#
_cell.length_a   1.000
_cell.length_b   1.000
_cell.length_c   1.000
_cell.angle_alpha   90.00
_cell.angle_beta   90.00
_cell.angle_gamma   90.00
#
_symmetry.space_group_name_H-M   'P 1'
#
loop_
_entity.id
_entity.type
_entity.pdbx_description
1 polymer ?
#
loop_
_entity_poly.entity_id
_entity_poly.type
_entity_poly.pdbx_seq_one_letter_code
_entity_poly.pdbx_strand_id
1 'polypeptide(L)'
;MTQPAIRYRLIKKEKHTGARLGELITPHGTFPTPMFMPVGTLATVKTMSPEELKEMGAGVILSNTYHLWLRPGEDLVEEAGGLHKFMNWDQPILTDSGGFQVFSLSDMRNIEEEGEIGRAHV
;
A
#
# COMPACT_ATOMS: atom_id res chain seq x y z
N MET A 1 -3.88 1.55 26.97
CA MET A 1 -3.88 0.78 25.71
C MET A 1 -3.73 1.74 24.53
N THR A 2 -2.77 1.49 23.69
CA THR A 2 -2.60 2.24 22.44
C THR A 2 -3.71 1.83 21.45
N GLN A 3 -4.38 2.82 20.85
CA GLN A 3 -5.33 2.55 19.79
C GLN A 3 -4.62 2.01 18.55
N PRO A 4 -5.23 1.10 17.78
CA PRO A 4 -4.61 0.61 16.54
C PRO A 4 -4.41 1.77 15.56
N ALA A 5 -3.30 1.73 14.83
CA ALA A 5 -2.95 2.76 13.86
C ALA A 5 -3.97 2.85 12.70
N ILE A 6 -4.58 1.73 12.37
CA ILE A 6 -5.59 1.63 11.31
C ILE A 6 -6.91 1.18 11.94
N ARG A 7 -7.99 1.90 11.61
CA ARG A 7 -9.35 1.59 12.07
C ARG A 7 -10.33 1.64 10.91
N TYR A 8 -11.37 0.86 11.01
CA TYR A 8 -12.50 0.89 10.08
C TYR A 8 -13.77 1.27 10.83
N ARG A 9 -14.56 2.17 10.24
CA ARG A 9 -15.88 2.54 10.75
C ARG A 9 -16.94 2.27 9.71
N LEU A 10 -17.88 1.38 10.01
CA LEU A 10 -19.07 1.18 9.18
C LEU A 10 -20.06 2.32 9.41
N ILE A 11 -20.45 3.02 8.35
CA ILE A 11 -21.42 4.11 8.40
C ILE A 11 -22.81 3.57 8.06
N LYS A 12 -22.94 2.82 6.98
CA LYS A 12 -24.24 2.31 6.54
C LYS A 12 -24.07 0.98 5.77
N LYS A 13 -25.03 0.10 6.01
CA LYS A 13 -25.20 -1.12 5.22
C LYS A 13 -26.52 -1.05 4.46
N GLU A 14 -26.48 -1.29 3.16
CA GLU A 14 -27.69 -1.38 2.35
C GLU A 14 -28.41 -2.72 2.61
N LYS A 15 -29.75 -2.68 2.71
CA LYS A 15 -30.55 -3.81 3.18
C LYS A 15 -30.73 -4.94 2.16
N HIS A 16 -30.71 -4.60 0.87
CA HIS A 16 -31.07 -5.56 -0.19
C HIS A 16 -29.84 -6.18 -0.85
N THR A 17 -28.78 -5.41 -1.04
CA THR A 17 -27.55 -5.83 -1.73
C THR A 17 -26.42 -6.20 -0.77
N GLY A 18 -26.49 -5.76 0.48
CA GLY A 18 -25.41 -5.92 1.44
C GLY A 18 -24.23 -4.96 1.21
N ALA A 19 -24.35 -4.01 0.29
CA ALA A 19 -23.35 -2.97 0.08
C ALA A 19 -23.10 -2.17 1.36
N ARG A 20 -21.84 -1.76 1.59
CA ARG A 20 -21.43 -1.06 2.80
C ARG A 20 -20.74 0.25 2.46
N LEU A 21 -21.16 1.32 3.14
CA LEU A 21 -20.45 2.58 3.18
C LEU A 21 -19.68 2.64 4.49
N GLY A 22 -18.40 2.91 4.43
CA GLY A 22 -17.57 3.02 5.61
C GLY A 22 -16.45 4.02 5.45
N GLU A 23 -15.60 4.08 6.45
CA GLU A 23 -14.38 4.91 6.46
C GLU A 23 -13.19 4.09 6.93
N LEU A 24 -12.09 4.23 6.22
CA LEU A 24 -10.77 3.77 6.63
C LEU A 24 -10.03 4.92 7.28
N ILE A 25 -9.69 4.77 8.56
CA ILE A 25 -9.01 5.79 9.36
C ILE A 25 -7.55 5.37 9.52
N THR A 26 -6.62 6.20 9.04
CA THR A 26 -5.18 5.93 9.09
C THR A 26 -4.44 7.14 9.65
N PRO A 27 -3.16 7.00 10.06
CA PRO A 27 -2.33 8.15 10.45
C PRO A 27 -2.14 9.19 9.35
N HIS A 28 -2.34 8.79 8.08
CA HIS A 28 -2.20 9.67 6.91
C HIS A 28 -3.53 10.23 6.39
N GLY A 29 -4.62 9.98 7.08
CA GLY A 29 -5.94 10.51 6.73
C GLY A 29 -7.07 9.50 6.82
N THR A 30 -8.29 9.99 6.61
CA THR A 30 -9.53 9.20 6.64
C THR A 30 -10.16 9.20 5.24
N PHE A 31 -10.52 8.04 4.75
CA PHE A 31 -11.00 7.83 3.39
C PHE A 31 -12.28 7.02 3.36
N PRO A 32 -13.22 7.36 2.45
CA PRO A 32 -14.44 6.59 2.30
C PRO A 32 -14.17 5.22 1.68
N THR A 33 -14.95 4.23 2.05
CA THR A 33 -14.94 2.89 1.44
C THR A 33 -16.34 2.53 0.94
N PRO A 34 -16.48 1.78 -0.15
CA PRO A 34 -15.41 1.25 -1.00
C PRO A 34 -14.66 2.34 -1.77
N MET A 35 -13.40 2.06 -2.13
CA MET A 35 -12.59 2.96 -2.96
C MET A 35 -11.71 2.16 -3.92
N PHE A 36 -11.38 2.73 -5.04
CA PHE A 36 -10.38 2.19 -5.95
C PHE A 36 -8.98 2.62 -5.48
N MET A 37 -8.04 1.67 -5.44
CA MET A 37 -6.65 1.92 -5.10
C MET A 37 -5.80 1.82 -6.37
N PRO A 38 -5.31 2.95 -6.91
CA PRO A 38 -4.37 2.91 -8.04
C PRO A 38 -3.11 2.12 -7.68
N VAL A 39 -2.60 1.37 -8.63
CA VAL A 39 -1.43 0.51 -8.42
C VAL A 39 -0.16 1.25 -8.79
N GLY A 40 0.74 1.43 -7.81
CA GLY A 40 2.06 2.03 -7.97
C GLY A 40 3.17 0.98 -7.76
N THR A 41 3.35 0.06 -8.69
CA THR A 41 4.20 -1.13 -8.54
C THR A 41 5.65 -0.79 -8.18
N LEU A 42 6.24 0.21 -8.83
CA LEU A 42 7.61 0.67 -8.59
C LEU A 42 7.63 2.07 -7.96
N ALA A 43 6.83 2.27 -6.92
CA ALA A 43 6.65 3.55 -6.25
C ALA A 43 6.10 4.67 -7.18
N THR A 44 5.48 4.28 -8.29
CA THR A 44 4.83 5.21 -9.23
C THR A 44 3.62 4.56 -9.88
N VAL A 45 2.55 5.32 -10.02
CA VAL A 45 1.42 4.94 -10.87
C VAL A 45 1.77 5.35 -12.29
N LYS A 46 1.83 4.38 -13.20
CA LYS A 46 2.22 4.64 -14.60
C LYS A 46 1.37 5.74 -15.21
N THR A 47 2.03 6.69 -15.87
CA THR A 47 1.44 7.83 -16.60
C THR A 47 0.72 8.88 -15.75
N MET A 48 0.77 8.77 -14.42
CA MET A 48 0.09 9.72 -13.53
C MET A 48 1.02 10.22 -12.42
N SER A 49 1.04 11.54 -12.23
CA SER A 49 1.76 12.14 -11.10
C SER A 49 0.97 12.01 -9.79
N PRO A 50 1.62 12.13 -8.63
CA PRO A 50 0.90 12.19 -7.34
C PRO A 50 -0.15 13.31 -7.28
N GLU A 51 0.12 14.45 -7.88
CA GLU A 51 -0.79 15.59 -7.96
C GLU A 51 -2.05 15.25 -8.76
N GLU A 52 -1.90 14.62 -9.92
CA GLU A 52 -3.03 14.16 -10.75
C GLU A 52 -3.88 13.12 -10.03
N LEU A 53 -3.25 12.20 -9.29
CA LEU A 53 -3.97 11.20 -8.49
C LEU A 53 -4.81 11.85 -7.39
N LYS A 54 -4.30 12.89 -6.73
CA LYS A 54 -5.05 13.65 -5.73
C LYS A 54 -6.24 14.40 -6.35
N GLU A 55 -6.04 15.02 -7.51
CA GLU A 55 -7.12 15.71 -8.26
C GLU A 55 -8.24 14.75 -8.65
N MET A 56 -7.91 13.51 -8.97
CA MET A 56 -8.88 12.44 -9.27
C MET A 56 -9.58 11.88 -8.03
N GLY A 57 -9.17 12.28 -6.83
CA GLY A 57 -9.74 11.80 -5.58
C GLY A 57 -9.19 10.46 -5.11
N ALA A 58 -8.05 10.01 -5.62
CA ALA A 58 -7.38 8.81 -5.10
C ALA A 58 -6.92 9.06 -3.67
N GLY A 59 -7.38 8.23 -2.74
CA GLY A 59 -7.04 8.35 -1.32
C GLY A 59 -5.95 7.41 -0.85
N VAL A 60 -5.82 6.25 -1.49
CA VAL A 60 -4.85 5.21 -1.15
C VAL A 60 -4.20 4.71 -2.43
N ILE A 61 -2.88 4.55 -2.40
CA ILE A 61 -2.13 3.90 -3.49
C ILE A 61 -1.65 2.54 -2.99
N LEU A 62 -1.70 1.54 -3.86
CA LEU A 62 -1.10 0.23 -3.61
C LEU A 62 0.31 0.20 -4.19
N SER A 63 1.28 -0.21 -3.38
CA SER A 63 2.66 -0.47 -3.79
C SER A 63 3.02 -1.93 -3.59
N ASN A 64 3.78 -2.48 -4.52
CA ASN A 64 4.14 -3.88 -4.51
C ASN A 64 5.48 -4.10 -3.82
N THR A 65 5.46 -4.77 -2.67
CA THR A 65 6.64 -5.01 -1.83
C THR A 65 7.75 -5.75 -2.56
N TYR A 66 7.43 -6.83 -3.25
CA TYR A 66 8.42 -7.64 -3.96
C TYR A 66 9.13 -6.86 -5.07
N HIS A 67 8.37 -6.12 -5.88
CA HIS A 67 8.95 -5.32 -6.97
C HIS A 67 9.79 -4.15 -6.46
N LEU A 68 9.40 -3.52 -5.35
CA LEU A 68 10.20 -2.46 -4.72
C LEU A 68 11.50 -3.00 -4.15
N TRP A 69 11.49 -4.20 -3.58
CA TRP A 69 12.70 -4.86 -3.12
C TRP A 69 13.68 -5.12 -4.27
N LEU A 70 13.19 -5.61 -5.41
CA LEU A 70 14.02 -5.82 -6.59
C LEU A 70 14.56 -4.50 -7.18
N ARG A 71 13.74 -3.47 -7.20
CA ARG A 71 14.10 -2.15 -7.78
C ARG A 71 13.19 -1.05 -7.21
N PRO A 72 13.73 -0.04 -6.54
CA PRO A 72 15.17 0.30 -6.40
C PRO A 72 15.89 -0.44 -5.28
N GLY A 73 15.19 -1.20 -4.42
CA GLY A 73 15.71 -1.84 -3.22
C GLY A 73 15.37 -1.05 -1.95
N GLU A 74 15.33 -1.76 -0.84
CA GLU A 74 14.94 -1.21 0.47
C GLU A 74 15.91 -0.15 0.98
N ASP A 75 17.20 -0.33 0.77
CA ASP A 75 18.24 0.60 1.24
C ASP A 75 18.03 2.01 0.65
N LEU A 76 17.74 2.08 -0.64
CA LEU A 76 17.52 3.36 -1.32
C LEU A 76 16.23 4.02 -0.84
N VAL A 77 15.17 3.25 -0.62
CA VAL A 77 13.89 3.77 -0.09
C VAL A 77 14.08 4.29 1.33
N GLU A 78 14.86 3.59 2.17
CA GLU A 78 15.20 4.05 3.52
C GLU A 78 16.01 5.34 3.48
N GLU A 79 17.06 5.41 2.65
CA GLU A 79 17.87 6.60 2.45
C GLU A 79 17.06 7.81 1.98
N ALA A 80 16.05 7.59 1.15
CA ALA A 80 15.11 8.62 0.71
C ALA A 80 14.15 9.10 1.82
N GLY A 81 14.16 8.47 2.99
CA GLY A 81 13.33 8.81 4.13
C GLY A 81 12.00 8.05 4.22
N GLY A 82 11.93 6.90 3.58
CA GLY A 82 10.76 6.02 3.55
C GLY A 82 9.93 6.14 2.28
N LEU A 83 8.96 5.25 2.14
CA LEU A 83 8.20 5.11 0.90
C LEU A 83 7.36 6.35 0.57
N HIS A 84 6.74 6.99 1.54
CA HIS A 84 5.96 8.21 1.33
C HIS A 84 6.80 9.35 0.72
N LYS A 85 8.00 9.57 1.25
CA LYS A 85 8.92 10.58 0.71
C LYS A 85 9.45 10.20 -0.66
N PHE A 86 9.79 8.94 -0.84
CA PHE A 86 10.28 8.42 -2.11
C PHE A 86 9.23 8.56 -3.22
N MET A 87 7.96 8.31 -2.92
CA MET A 87 6.84 8.45 -3.86
C MET A 87 6.32 9.88 -4.00
N ASN A 88 6.72 10.79 -3.12
CA ASN A 88 6.10 12.11 -2.99
C ASN A 88 4.57 12.01 -2.75
N TRP A 89 4.19 11.10 -1.87
CA TRP A 89 2.80 10.80 -1.53
C TRP A 89 2.60 10.87 -0.03
N ASP A 90 1.72 11.76 0.44
CA ASP A 90 1.49 12.02 1.86
C ASP A 90 0.25 11.31 2.43
N GLN A 91 -0.51 10.64 1.58
CA GLN A 91 -1.70 9.87 1.94
C GLN A 91 -1.35 8.40 2.18
N PRO A 92 -2.31 7.54 2.62
CA PRO A 92 -2.03 6.15 2.90
C PRO A 92 -1.50 5.38 1.69
N ILE A 93 -0.59 4.45 1.99
CA ILE A 93 -0.07 3.48 1.05
C ILE A 93 -0.39 2.09 1.60
N LEU A 94 -1.00 1.25 0.76
CA LEU A 94 -1.15 -0.17 1.06
C LEU A 94 -0.01 -0.91 0.39
N THR A 95 0.82 -1.58 1.18
CA THR A 95 1.85 -2.49 0.67
C THR A 95 1.33 -3.92 0.75
N ASP A 96 1.47 -4.67 -0.34
CA ASP A 96 1.06 -6.06 -0.37
C ASP A 96 2.08 -6.97 0.36
N SER A 97 1.67 -8.21 0.63
CA SER A 97 2.55 -9.20 1.26
C SER A 97 3.54 -9.84 0.28
N GLY A 98 3.33 -9.68 -1.02
CA GLY A 98 4.12 -10.31 -2.07
C GLY A 98 4.00 -11.84 -2.11
N GLY A 99 2.98 -12.44 -1.50
CA GLY A 99 2.83 -13.88 -1.38
C GLY A 99 2.82 -14.62 -2.71
N PHE A 100 2.15 -14.08 -3.72
CA PHE A 100 2.13 -14.67 -5.05
C PHE A 100 3.51 -14.67 -5.71
N GLN A 101 4.24 -13.55 -5.63
CA GLN A 101 5.58 -13.43 -6.21
C GLN A 101 6.59 -14.34 -5.52
N VAL A 102 6.43 -14.57 -4.22
CA VAL A 102 7.27 -15.52 -3.47
C VAL A 102 7.16 -16.92 -4.06
N PHE A 103 5.98 -17.37 -4.42
CA PHE A 103 5.77 -18.67 -5.02
C PHE A 103 6.10 -18.73 -6.50
N SER A 104 5.78 -17.69 -7.27
CA SER A 104 5.93 -17.68 -8.72
C SER A 104 7.34 -17.35 -9.21
N LEU A 105 8.14 -16.66 -8.40
CA LEU A 105 9.51 -16.21 -8.74
C LEU A 105 10.53 -16.84 -7.80
N SER A 106 10.49 -18.16 -7.69
CA SER A 106 11.22 -18.98 -6.71
C SER A 106 12.75 -18.81 -6.70
N ASP A 107 13.35 -18.49 -7.84
CA ASP A 107 14.80 -18.43 -7.98
C ASP A 107 15.45 -17.22 -7.27
N MET A 108 14.64 -16.27 -6.81
CA MET A 108 15.10 -15.02 -6.19
C MET A 108 14.66 -14.88 -4.73
N ARG A 109 14.28 -15.97 -4.08
CA ARG A 109 13.81 -15.95 -2.70
C ARG A 109 14.65 -16.84 -1.78
N ASN A 110 14.68 -16.47 -0.50
CA ASN A 110 15.11 -17.33 0.58
C ASN A 110 14.05 -17.33 1.69
N ILE A 111 13.58 -18.49 2.10
CA ILE A 111 12.56 -18.65 3.15
C ILE A 111 13.21 -19.36 4.33
N GLU A 112 13.15 -18.74 5.51
CA GLU A 112 13.64 -19.30 6.77
C GLU A 112 12.52 -19.32 7.81
N GLU A 113 12.75 -19.99 8.95
CA GLU A 113 11.75 -20.09 10.03
C GLU A 113 11.34 -18.71 10.59
N GLU A 114 12.25 -17.75 10.60
CA GLU A 114 12.02 -16.39 11.08
C GLU A 114 11.26 -15.51 10.08
N GLY A 115 11.10 -15.97 8.85
CA GLY A 115 10.39 -15.26 7.79
C GLY A 115 11.00 -15.44 6.41
N GLU A 116 10.55 -14.63 5.48
CA GLU A 116 11.08 -14.56 4.13
C GLU A 116 12.15 -13.49 4.03
N ILE A 117 13.34 -13.86 3.59
CA ILE A 117 14.42 -12.92 3.32
C ILE A 117 14.28 -12.41 1.88
N GLY A 118 14.45 -11.10 1.70
CA GLY A 118 14.42 -10.44 0.42
C GLY A 118 13.19 -9.58 0.16
N ARG A 119 12.40 -9.29 1.20
CA ARG A 119 11.32 -8.30 1.12
C ARG A 119 11.79 -6.93 1.55
N ALA A 120 11.27 -5.89 0.87
CA ALA A 120 11.48 -4.51 1.29
C ALA A 120 10.75 -4.24 2.63
N HIS A 121 11.45 -3.64 3.57
CA HIS A 121 10.84 -3.02 4.75
C HIS A 121 10.35 -1.63 4.35
N VAL A 122 9.06 -1.41 4.46
CA VAL A 122 8.41 -0.16 4.02
C VAL A 122 7.87 0.61 5.22
#